data_08d59a5b1aeced1d420a2c95c22d81e3
#
_entry.id   08d59a5b1aeced1d420a2c95c22d81e3
#
_cell.length_a   1.000
_cell.length_b   1.000
_cell.length_c   1.000
_cell.angle_alpha   90.00
_cell.angle_beta   90.00
_cell.angle_gamma   90.00
#
_symmetry.space_group_name_H-M   'P 1'
#
loop_
_entity.id
_entity.type
_entity.pdbx_description
1 polymer ?
#
loop_
_entity_poly.entity_id
_entity_poly.type
_entity_poly.pdbx_seq_one_letter_code
_entity_poly.pdbx_strand_id
1 'polypeptide(L)'
;ESNQIGDTVKQAIRIRQLYEDFNADYIVLDCRNGGTQILYTLQKVLYDEERGIEYPPLKCMNNDEYAKVCQDPFAKECIFAINATQNINSDIAINFRQNLVENRVDFLVNSEVAKEEILDSNQDYKNAISTDDTTEQVDFEKPFLETQALISECAELQYEKLPQTGAIKVYEHGSNRKDRYTSCSYGAYFLDKLALDLLGSSDDYDYTTLIN
;
A
#
# COMPACT_ATOMS: atom_id res chain seq x y z
N GLU A 1 -2.80 -2.56 -10.19
CA GLU A 1 -2.31 -2.57 -11.58
C GLU A 1 -1.05 -3.43 -11.68
N SER A 2 -1.08 -4.44 -12.55
CA SER A 2 0.09 -5.28 -12.85
C SER A 2 0.84 -4.62 -14.02
N ASN A 3 1.86 -3.82 -13.71
CA ASN A 3 2.71 -3.25 -14.74
C ASN A 3 3.68 -4.33 -15.25
N GLN A 4 3.77 -4.46 -16.56
CA GLN A 4 4.77 -5.33 -17.18
C GLN A 4 6.18 -4.86 -16.80
N ILE A 5 6.98 -5.80 -16.36
CA ILE A 5 8.36 -5.65 -15.93
C ILE A 5 9.17 -4.98 -17.06
N GLY A 6 9.86 -3.88 -16.78
CA GLY A 6 10.89 -3.39 -17.69
C GLY A 6 11.32 -1.95 -17.55
N ASP A 7 10.44 -1.03 -17.15
CA ASP A 7 10.81 0.38 -17.09
C ASP A 7 10.63 0.95 -15.68
N THR A 8 11.72 0.99 -14.93
CA THR A 8 11.75 1.50 -13.56
C THR A 8 11.30 2.97 -13.47
N VAL A 9 11.58 3.76 -14.52
CA VAL A 9 11.18 5.17 -14.56
C VAL A 9 9.65 5.29 -14.69
N LYS A 10 9.05 4.51 -15.59
CA LYS A 10 7.58 4.50 -15.73
C LYS A 10 6.88 4.03 -14.46
N GLN A 11 7.44 3.01 -13.79
CA GLN A 11 6.91 2.56 -12.50
C GLN A 11 7.01 3.65 -11.44
N ALA A 12 8.14 4.33 -11.34
CA ALA A 12 8.32 5.44 -10.40
C ALA A 12 7.39 6.62 -10.72
N ILE A 13 7.21 6.98 -11.99
CA ILE A 13 6.26 8.01 -12.42
C ILE A 13 4.83 7.60 -12.02
N ARG A 14 4.43 6.34 -12.26
CA ARG A 14 3.11 5.86 -11.85
C ARG A 14 2.90 5.92 -10.33
N ILE A 15 3.90 5.59 -9.54
CA ILE A 15 3.85 5.76 -8.08
C ILE A 15 3.69 7.23 -7.71
N ARG A 16 4.38 8.15 -8.39
CA ARG A 16 4.23 9.58 -8.16
C ARG A 16 2.83 10.08 -8.53
N GLN A 17 2.27 9.64 -9.66
CA GLN A 17 0.90 9.94 -10.04
C GLN A 17 -0.08 9.54 -8.93
N LEU A 18 0.01 8.29 -8.45
CA LEU A 18 -0.86 7.81 -7.37
C LEU A 18 -0.64 8.59 -6.06
N TYR A 19 0.61 8.90 -5.72
CA TYR A 19 0.95 9.67 -4.52
C TYR A 19 0.27 11.04 -4.52
N GLU A 20 0.27 11.75 -5.66
CA GLU A 20 -0.39 13.04 -5.82
C GLU A 20 -1.92 12.90 -5.93
N ASP A 21 -2.42 11.97 -6.74
CA ASP A 21 -3.86 11.78 -6.98
C ASP A 21 -4.62 11.45 -5.69
N PHE A 22 -4.01 10.66 -4.81
CA PHE A 22 -4.59 10.30 -3.52
C PHE A 22 -4.17 11.23 -2.38
N ASN A 23 -3.39 12.27 -2.66
CA ASN A 23 -2.81 13.15 -1.63
C ASN A 23 -2.19 12.33 -0.48
N ALA A 24 -1.40 11.31 -0.85
CA ALA A 24 -0.83 10.39 0.12
C ALA A 24 0.30 11.06 0.93
N ASP A 25 0.44 10.69 2.19
CA ASP A 25 1.52 11.18 3.05
C ASP A 25 2.79 10.35 2.93
N TYR A 26 2.65 9.04 2.68
CA TYR A 26 3.73 8.08 2.67
C TYR A 26 3.65 7.10 1.50
N ILE A 27 4.81 6.54 1.15
CA ILE A 27 4.96 5.44 0.21
C ILE A 27 5.62 4.28 0.94
N VAL A 28 4.97 3.12 0.98
CA VAL A 28 5.56 1.89 1.51
C VAL A 28 6.05 1.03 0.35
N LEU A 29 7.33 0.73 0.31
CA LEU A 29 7.97 0.08 -0.82
C LEU A 29 8.73 -1.18 -0.41
N ASP A 30 8.43 -2.31 -1.07
CA ASP A 30 9.28 -3.51 -1.00
C ASP A 30 10.57 -3.29 -1.80
N CYS A 31 11.69 -3.22 -1.10
CA CYS A 31 13.00 -2.99 -1.69
C CYS A 31 13.71 -4.27 -2.16
N ARG A 32 13.02 -5.41 -2.23
CA ARG A 32 13.56 -6.64 -2.83
C ARG A 32 13.26 -6.71 -4.33
N ASN A 33 13.97 -7.60 -5.03
CA ASN A 33 13.67 -7.98 -6.42
C ASN A 33 13.42 -6.80 -7.39
N GLY A 34 14.25 -5.76 -7.32
CA GLY A 34 14.14 -4.58 -8.18
C GLY A 34 13.48 -3.36 -7.51
N GLY A 35 12.80 -3.51 -6.37
CA GLY A 35 12.21 -2.40 -5.65
C GLY A 35 13.24 -1.34 -5.20
N THR A 36 14.46 -1.74 -4.90
CA THR A 36 15.56 -0.79 -4.62
C THR A 36 15.84 0.16 -5.79
N GLN A 37 15.70 -0.30 -7.03
CA GLN A 37 15.89 0.56 -8.21
C GLN A 37 14.75 1.58 -8.34
N ILE A 38 13.52 1.18 -8.01
CA ILE A 38 12.38 2.08 -7.96
C ILE A 38 12.61 3.14 -6.88
N LEU A 39 13.04 2.73 -5.68
CA LEU A 39 13.41 3.63 -4.59
C LEU A 39 14.42 4.68 -5.05
N TYR A 40 15.53 4.26 -5.65
CA TYR A 40 16.55 5.17 -6.14
C TYR A 40 16.07 6.10 -7.26
N THR A 41 15.08 5.66 -8.03
CA THR A 41 14.48 6.46 -9.08
C THR A 41 13.54 7.51 -8.48
N LEU A 42 12.75 7.17 -7.47
CA LEU A 42 11.89 8.11 -6.74
C LEU A 42 12.68 9.21 -5.99
N GLN A 43 13.95 8.95 -5.68
CA GLN A 43 14.84 9.91 -5.05
C GLN A 43 15.52 10.87 -6.03
N LYS A 44 15.08 10.90 -7.28
CA LYS A 44 15.52 11.84 -8.33
C LYS A 44 14.35 12.67 -8.81
N VAL A 45 14.65 13.76 -9.48
CA VAL A 45 13.64 14.50 -10.24
C VAL A 45 13.10 13.61 -11.36
N LEU A 46 11.78 13.52 -11.48
CA LEU A 46 11.10 12.73 -12.50
C LEU A 46 10.22 13.64 -13.34
N TYR A 47 10.30 13.50 -14.65
CA TYR A 47 9.41 14.19 -15.58
C TYR A 47 8.35 13.24 -16.12
N ASP A 48 7.10 13.59 -15.90
CA ASP A 48 5.93 12.88 -16.41
C ASP A 48 5.51 13.52 -17.74
N GLU A 49 5.83 12.87 -18.84
CA GLU A 49 5.51 13.36 -20.19
C GLU A 49 3.99 13.38 -20.44
N GLU A 50 3.25 12.46 -19.83
CA GLU A 50 1.80 12.35 -20.01
C GLU A 50 1.06 13.54 -19.39
N ARG A 51 1.51 13.97 -18.20
CA ARG A 51 0.88 15.07 -17.44
C ARG A 51 1.61 16.42 -17.64
N GLY A 52 2.79 16.40 -18.24
CA GLY A 52 3.63 17.59 -18.37
C GLY A 52 4.11 18.14 -17.02
N ILE A 53 4.30 17.28 -16.02
CA ILE A 53 4.65 17.65 -14.64
C ILE A 53 6.03 17.14 -14.30
N GLU A 54 6.81 17.96 -13.61
CA GLU A 54 8.05 17.57 -12.97
C GLU A 54 7.81 17.29 -11.49
N TYR A 55 8.12 16.08 -11.05
CA TYR A 55 8.02 15.66 -9.65
C TYR A 55 9.37 15.86 -8.95
N PRO A 56 9.41 16.58 -7.82
CA PRO A 56 10.62 16.70 -7.01
C PRO A 56 10.99 15.34 -6.40
N PRO A 57 12.28 15.14 -6.00
CA PRO A 57 12.69 13.90 -5.37
C PRO A 57 11.99 13.69 -4.03
N LEU A 58 11.71 12.43 -3.72
CA LEU A 58 11.30 11.99 -2.40
C LEU A 58 12.46 11.28 -1.71
N LYS A 59 12.44 11.14 -0.39
CA LYS A 59 13.54 10.55 0.38
C LYS A 59 13.08 9.38 1.24
N CYS A 60 13.95 8.40 1.41
CA CYS A 60 13.75 7.29 2.33
C CYS A 60 13.80 7.79 3.78
N MET A 61 12.81 7.39 4.60
CA MET A 61 12.67 7.87 5.98
C MET A 61 13.24 6.92 7.04
N ASN A 62 13.43 5.64 6.71
CA ASN A 62 13.76 4.61 7.70
C ASN A 62 15.08 3.86 7.43
N ASN A 63 15.88 4.32 6.47
CA ASN A 63 17.17 3.71 6.15
C ASN A 63 18.14 4.76 5.62
N ASP A 64 19.17 5.08 6.40
CA ASP A 64 20.17 6.11 6.08
C ASP A 64 20.97 5.79 4.82
N GLU A 65 21.28 4.51 4.56
CA GLU A 65 22.03 4.12 3.36
C GLU A 65 21.21 4.38 2.09
N TYR A 66 19.92 4.13 2.13
CA TYR A 66 19.02 4.49 1.03
C TYR A 66 18.82 6.00 0.93
N ALA A 67 18.66 6.67 2.05
CA ALA A 67 18.45 8.13 2.10
C ALA A 67 19.62 8.93 1.51
N LYS A 68 20.87 8.45 1.65
CA LYS A 68 22.08 9.10 1.10
C LYS A 68 22.09 9.23 -0.42
N VAL A 69 21.28 8.46 -1.14
CA VAL A 69 21.17 8.54 -2.61
C VAL A 69 20.43 9.81 -3.04
N CYS A 70 19.52 10.32 -2.21
CA CYS A 70 18.84 11.58 -2.45
C CYS A 70 19.79 12.74 -2.23
N GLN A 71 20.06 13.54 -3.26
CA GLN A 71 20.97 14.68 -3.17
C GLN A 71 20.27 15.98 -2.82
N ASP A 72 18.93 16.01 -2.84
CA ASP A 72 18.16 17.17 -2.45
C ASP A 72 17.98 17.20 -0.91
N PRO A 73 18.54 18.19 -0.22
CA PRO A 73 18.42 18.31 1.23
C PRO A 73 17.01 18.66 1.70
N PHE A 74 16.15 19.15 0.79
CA PHE A 74 14.76 19.52 1.08
C PHE A 74 13.75 18.45 0.64
N ALA A 75 14.22 17.33 0.11
CA ALA A 75 13.34 16.24 -0.31
C ALA A 75 12.50 15.73 0.88
N LYS A 76 11.19 15.55 0.65
CA LYS A 76 10.26 15.04 1.66
C LYS A 76 10.63 13.60 2.03
N GLU A 77 10.86 13.36 3.32
CA GLU A 77 11.13 12.04 3.89
C GLU A 77 9.79 11.30 4.07
N CYS A 78 9.38 10.53 3.07
CA CYS A 78 8.08 9.87 3.06
C CYS A 78 8.10 8.45 2.48
N ILE A 79 9.27 7.94 2.07
CA ILE A 79 9.36 6.57 1.56
C ILE A 79 9.80 5.64 2.69
N PHE A 80 8.93 4.71 3.09
CA PHE A 80 9.24 3.64 4.03
C PHE A 80 9.68 2.40 3.27
N ALA A 81 10.97 2.08 3.35
CA ALA A 81 11.56 0.95 2.65
C ALA A 81 11.46 -0.33 3.48
N ILE A 82 10.83 -1.36 2.94
CA ILE A 82 10.78 -2.69 3.56
C ILE A 82 11.76 -3.61 2.84
N ASN A 83 12.71 -4.17 3.58
CA ASN A 83 13.53 -5.28 3.10
C ASN A 83 12.93 -6.59 3.64
N ALA A 84 11.99 -7.15 2.90
CA ALA A 84 11.13 -8.25 3.32
C ALA A 84 11.90 -9.58 3.46
N THR A 85 12.66 -9.73 4.54
CA THR A 85 13.22 -11.01 4.97
C THR A 85 12.11 -11.96 5.40
N GLN A 86 12.44 -13.24 5.57
CA GLN A 86 11.47 -14.24 6.03
C GLN A 86 10.82 -13.87 7.37
N ASN A 87 11.61 -13.36 8.32
CA ASN A 87 11.10 -12.95 9.63
C ASN A 87 10.19 -11.72 9.51
N ILE A 88 10.60 -10.71 8.74
CA ILE A 88 9.78 -9.52 8.50
C ILE A 88 8.47 -9.89 7.80
N ASN A 89 8.50 -10.79 6.82
CA ASN A 89 7.26 -11.27 6.17
C ASN A 89 6.35 -12.03 7.16
N SER A 90 6.95 -12.80 8.09
CA SER A 90 6.18 -13.45 9.16
C SER A 90 5.52 -12.43 10.09
N ASP A 91 6.26 -11.40 10.50
CA ASP A 91 5.75 -10.34 11.37
C ASP A 91 4.63 -9.55 10.68
N ILE A 92 4.80 -9.21 9.41
CA ILE A 92 3.78 -8.54 8.58
C ILE A 92 2.51 -9.40 8.51
N ALA A 93 2.65 -10.70 8.26
CA ALA A 93 1.51 -11.61 8.15
C ALA A 93 0.74 -11.74 9.47
N ILE A 94 1.45 -11.86 10.59
CA ILE A 94 0.86 -11.92 11.93
C ILE A 94 0.14 -10.60 12.25
N ASN A 95 0.81 -9.47 12.02
CA ASN A 95 0.28 -8.14 12.24
C ASN A 95 -1.00 -7.89 11.43
N PHE A 96 -0.97 -8.16 10.14
CA PHE A 96 -2.15 -7.96 9.28
C PHE A 96 -3.32 -8.84 9.69
N ARG A 97 -3.06 -10.13 10.00
CA ARG A 97 -4.09 -11.02 10.53
C ARG A 97 -4.69 -10.49 11.83
N GLN A 98 -3.87 -9.97 12.73
CA GLN A 98 -4.34 -9.38 13.98
C GLN A 98 -5.21 -8.16 13.73
N ASN A 99 -4.81 -7.26 12.84
CA ASN A 99 -5.60 -6.09 12.45
C ASN A 99 -6.97 -6.47 11.88
N LEU A 100 -7.04 -7.56 11.09
CA LEU A 100 -8.32 -8.08 10.60
C LEU A 100 -9.20 -8.64 11.74
N VAL A 101 -8.63 -9.42 12.66
CA VAL A 101 -9.36 -10.01 13.78
C VAL A 101 -9.89 -8.94 14.76
N GLU A 102 -9.12 -7.87 14.94
CA GLU A 102 -9.47 -6.76 15.83
C GLU A 102 -10.36 -5.71 15.15
N ASN A 103 -10.79 -5.95 13.90
CA ASN A 103 -11.59 -5.02 13.09
C ASN A 103 -10.95 -3.62 12.95
N ARG A 104 -9.62 -3.58 12.79
CA ARG A 104 -8.89 -2.34 12.53
C ARG A 104 -8.75 -2.03 11.03
N VAL A 105 -9.22 -2.92 10.18
CA VAL A 105 -9.25 -2.75 8.72
C VAL A 105 -10.69 -2.76 8.28
N ASP A 106 -11.15 -1.62 7.78
CA ASP A 106 -12.46 -1.48 7.18
C ASP A 106 -12.36 -1.67 5.67
N PHE A 107 -13.09 -2.65 5.16
CA PHE A 107 -13.21 -2.89 3.74
C PHE A 107 -14.41 -2.14 3.18
N LEU A 108 -14.30 -1.70 1.92
CA LEU A 108 -15.46 -1.19 1.22
C LEU A 108 -16.53 -2.28 1.10
N VAL A 109 -17.78 -1.87 1.03
CA VAL A 109 -18.89 -2.78 0.74
C VAL A 109 -18.70 -3.49 -0.59
N ASN A 110 -19.38 -4.59 -0.80
CA ASN A 110 -19.30 -5.28 -2.08
C ASN A 110 -19.91 -4.43 -3.21
N SER A 111 -19.58 -4.76 -4.47
CA SER A 111 -19.98 -3.96 -5.62
C SER A 111 -21.49 -3.90 -5.83
N GLU A 112 -22.24 -4.94 -5.47
CA GLU A 112 -23.71 -4.93 -5.59
C GLU A 112 -24.35 -3.94 -4.61
N VAL A 113 -23.92 -3.99 -3.33
CA VAL A 113 -24.37 -3.03 -2.33
C VAL A 113 -23.92 -1.60 -2.70
N ALA A 114 -22.71 -1.45 -3.22
CA ALA A 114 -22.22 -0.14 -3.66
C ALA A 114 -23.08 0.46 -4.77
N LYS A 115 -23.52 -0.36 -5.74
CA LYS A 115 -24.42 0.10 -6.81
C LYS A 115 -25.75 0.60 -6.24
N GLU A 116 -26.35 -0.15 -5.34
CA GLU A 116 -27.68 0.17 -4.79
C GLU A 116 -27.65 1.36 -3.81
N GLU A 117 -26.66 1.43 -2.92
CA GLU A 117 -26.67 2.37 -1.80
C GLU A 117 -25.80 3.63 -2.03
N ILE A 118 -24.76 3.53 -2.82
CA ILE A 118 -23.78 4.61 -3.00
C ILE A 118 -23.84 5.18 -4.41
N LEU A 119 -23.63 4.35 -5.42
CA LEU A 119 -23.52 4.78 -6.80
C LEU A 119 -24.86 5.22 -7.39
N ASP A 120 -25.97 4.62 -6.97
CA ASP A 120 -27.30 5.04 -7.42
C ASP A 120 -27.64 6.48 -7.01
N SER A 121 -26.99 7.04 -6.01
CA SER A 121 -27.12 8.45 -5.66
C SER A 121 -26.18 9.38 -6.45
N ASN A 122 -25.18 8.83 -7.14
CA ASN A 122 -24.17 9.61 -7.89
C ASN A 122 -24.69 9.97 -9.29
N GLN A 123 -24.75 11.26 -9.59
CA GLN A 123 -25.28 11.75 -10.88
C GLN A 123 -24.37 11.39 -12.06
N ASP A 124 -23.05 11.40 -11.87
CA ASP A 124 -22.09 11.08 -12.93
C ASP A 124 -22.15 9.58 -13.28
N TYR A 125 -22.29 8.71 -12.27
CA TYR A 125 -22.53 7.29 -12.50
C TYR A 125 -23.85 7.04 -13.27
N LYS A 126 -24.93 7.73 -12.91
CA LYS A 126 -26.20 7.67 -13.67
C LYS A 126 -26.05 8.15 -15.12
N ASN A 127 -25.26 9.19 -15.33
CA ASN A 127 -24.97 9.68 -16.68
C ASN A 127 -24.18 8.61 -17.48
N ALA A 128 -23.16 8.00 -16.89
CA ALA A 128 -22.38 6.95 -17.51
C ALA A 128 -23.27 5.73 -17.91
N ILE A 129 -24.21 5.35 -17.04
CA ILE A 129 -25.21 4.31 -17.39
C ILE A 129 -26.11 4.76 -18.55
N SER A 130 -26.60 5.99 -18.52
CA SER A 130 -27.54 6.50 -19.53
C SER A 130 -26.91 6.68 -20.91
N THR A 131 -25.60 6.91 -20.95
CA THR A 131 -24.81 7.03 -22.20
C THR A 131 -24.22 5.71 -22.66
N ASP A 132 -24.44 4.61 -21.93
CA ASP A 132 -23.83 3.29 -22.15
C ASP A 132 -22.30 3.32 -22.17
N ASP A 133 -21.70 4.27 -21.41
CA ASP A 133 -20.26 4.37 -21.25
C ASP A 133 -19.76 3.35 -20.24
N THR A 134 -19.47 2.15 -20.75
CA THR A 134 -18.99 1.04 -19.93
C THR A 134 -17.64 1.30 -19.28
N THR A 135 -16.80 2.15 -19.86
CA THR A 135 -15.48 2.49 -19.31
C THR A 135 -15.63 3.34 -18.06
N GLU A 136 -16.44 4.39 -18.15
CA GLU A 136 -16.72 5.27 -17.01
C GLU A 136 -17.48 4.54 -15.89
N GLN A 137 -18.44 3.68 -16.22
CA GLN A 137 -19.14 2.82 -15.25
C GLN A 137 -18.15 1.95 -14.46
N VAL A 138 -17.23 1.28 -15.17
CA VAL A 138 -16.21 0.42 -14.56
C VAL A 138 -15.30 1.23 -13.64
N ASP A 139 -14.95 2.45 -14.00
CA ASP A 139 -14.09 3.29 -13.15
C ASP A 139 -14.76 3.65 -11.81
N PHE A 140 -16.06 3.91 -11.79
CA PHE A 140 -16.81 4.11 -10.55
C PHE A 140 -16.91 2.83 -9.69
N GLU A 141 -17.07 1.67 -10.30
CA GLU A 141 -17.20 0.39 -9.60
C GLU A 141 -15.86 -0.19 -9.15
N LYS A 142 -14.77 0.19 -9.80
CA LYS A 142 -13.43 -0.38 -9.61
C LYS A 142 -12.94 -0.44 -8.15
N PRO A 143 -13.11 0.57 -7.29
CA PRO A 143 -12.68 0.47 -5.89
C PRO A 143 -13.34 -0.69 -5.14
N PHE A 144 -14.61 -0.94 -5.39
CA PHE A 144 -15.39 -2.00 -4.75
C PHE A 144 -15.00 -3.38 -5.31
N LEU A 145 -14.80 -3.48 -6.62
CA LEU A 145 -14.34 -4.71 -7.28
C LEU A 145 -12.92 -5.11 -6.83
N GLU A 146 -12.02 -4.13 -6.73
CA GLU A 146 -10.66 -4.37 -6.24
C GLU A 146 -10.65 -4.77 -4.75
N THR A 147 -11.56 -4.23 -3.93
CA THR A 147 -11.75 -4.65 -2.54
C THR A 147 -12.24 -6.08 -2.45
N GLN A 148 -13.23 -6.48 -3.26
CA GLN A 148 -13.69 -7.86 -3.32
C GLN A 148 -12.58 -8.82 -3.76
N ALA A 149 -11.78 -8.41 -4.74
CA ALA A 149 -10.64 -9.19 -5.19
C ALA A 149 -9.58 -9.34 -4.08
N LEU A 150 -9.32 -8.30 -3.27
CA LEU A 150 -8.45 -8.37 -2.09
C LEU A 150 -9.01 -9.36 -1.05
N ILE A 151 -10.30 -9.29 -0.73
CA ILE A 151 -10.94 -10.19 0.23
C ILE A 151 -10.83 -11.65 -0.24
N SER A 152 -11.12 -11.91 -1.52
CA SER A 152 -11.00 -13.24 -2.11
C SER A 152 -9.55 -13.74 -2.08
N GLU A 153 -8.60 -12.88 -2.43
CA GLU A 153 -7.17 -13.19 -2.36
C GLU A 153 -6.75 -13.56 -0.93
N CYS A 154 -7.18 -12.79 0.08
CA CYS A 154 -6.91 -13.08 1.49
C CYS A 154 -7.50 -14.43 1.93
N ALA A 155 -8.72 -14.76 1.48
CA ALA A 155 -9.41 -15.99 1.86
C ALA A 155 -8.78 -17.25 1.26
N GLU A 156 -8.10 -17.12 0.12
CA GLU A 156 -7.45 -18.24 -0.59
C GLU A 156 -6.01 -18.48 -0.16
N LEU A 157 -5.43 -17.59 0.64
CA LEU A 157 -4.05 -17.73 1.13
C LEU A 157 -3.93 -18.87 2.13
N GLN A 158 -2.81 -19.58 2.03
CA GLN A 158 -2.42 -20.61 2.97
C GLN A 158 -1.20 -20.16 3.77
N TYR A 159 -1.06 -20.71 4.95
CA TYR A 159 0.12 -20.44 5.78
C TYR A 159 0.71 -21.73 6.33
N GLU A 160 2.02 -21.75 6.50
CA GLU A 160 2.76 -22.80 7.18
C GLU A 160 3.69 -22.19 8.22
N LYS A 161 3.86 -22.89 9.32
CA LYS A 161 4.89 -22.56 10.31
C LYS A 161 6.17 -23.30 9.97
N LEU A 162 7.24 -22.57 9.73
CA LEU A 162 8.52 -23.15 9.36
C LEU A 162 9.17 -23.82 10.57
N PRO A 163 9.55 -25.11 10.48
CA PRO A 163 10.03 -25.87 11.65
C PRO A 163 11.32 -25.31 12.25
N GLN A 164 12.19 -24.72 11.43
CA GLN A 164 13.51 -24.26 11.87
C GLN A 164 13.48 -22.91 12.58
N THR A 165 12.64 -21.99 12.13
CA THR A 165 12.60 -20.60 12.63
C THR A 165 11.34 -20.28 13.40
N GLY A 166 10.31 -21.10 13.30
CA GLY A 166 8.97 -20.78 13.82
C GLY A 166 8.24 -19.69 13.05
N ALA A 167 8.88 -19.09 12.04
CA ALA A 167 8.30 -18.04 11.23
C ALA A 167 7.11 -18.55 10.41
N ILE A 168 6.13 -17.68 10.20
CA ILE A 168 4.98 -17.95 9.33
C ILE A 168 5.35 -17.61 7.90
N LYS A 169 5.10 -18.52 6.98
CA LYS A 169 5.17 -18.31 5.55
C LYS A 169 3.77 -18.32 4.99
N VAL A 170 3.38 -17.23 4.34
CA VAL A 170 2.12 -17.12 3.60
C VAL A 170 2.40 -17.38 2.13
N TYR A 171 1.58 -18.22 1.51
CA TYR A 171 1.76 -18.61 0.10
C TYR A 171 0.40 -18.76 -0.60
N GLU A 172 0.45 -18.66 -1.90
CA GLU A 172 -0.67 -18.81 -2.79
C GLU A 172 -0.92 -20.28 -3.11
N HIS A 173 -2.16 -20.65 -3.39
CA HIS A 173 -2.48 -21.96 -3.95
C HIS A 173 -2.57 -21.87 -5.48
N GLY A 174 -1.79 -22.72 -6.17
CA GLY A 174 -1.80 -22.79 -7.64
C GLY A 174 -1.21 -21.55 -8.31
N SER A 175 -1.96 -20.98 -9.25
CA SER A 175 -1.56 -19.80 -10.04
C SER A 175 -2.09 -18.48 -9.48
N ASN A 176 -2.70 -18.49 -8.31
CA ASN A 176 -3.23 -17.29 -7.69
C ASN A 176 -2.10 -16.30 -7.35
N ARG A 177 -2.45 -15.03 -7.24
CA ARG A 177 -1.53 -13.96 -6.86
C ARG A 177 -1.88 -13.47 -5.46
N LYS A 178 -0.90 -12.81 -4.80
CA LYS A 178 -1.10 -12.16 -3.49
C LYS A 178 -0.61 -10.70 -3.50
N ASP A 179 -0.69 -10.05 -4.66
CA ASP A 179 -0.15 -8.71 -4.83
C ASP A 179 -0.94 -7.68 -4.01
N ARG A 180 -2.28 -7.80 -3.99
CA ARG A 180 -3.16 -6.93 -3.18
C ARG A 180 -2.96 -7.16 -1.69
N TYR A 181 -2.96 -8.44 -1.28
CA TYR A 181 -2.65 -8.81 0.11
C TYR A 181 -1.30 -8.25 0.54
N THR A 182 -0.25 -8.42 -0.26
CA THR A 182 1.10 -7.93 0.05
C THR A 182 1.09 -6.42 0.22
N SER A 183 0.50 -5.68 -0.71
CA SER A 183 0.42 -4.22 -0.64
C SER A 183 -0.35 -3.74 0.60
N CYS A 184 -1.50 -4.34 0.88
CA CYS A 184 -2.33 -3.98 2.03
C CYS A 184 -1.64 -4.33 3.36
N SER A 185 -1.05 -5.53 3.46
CA SER A 185 -0.37 -5.97 4.67
C SER A 185 0.89 -5.14 4.98
N TYR A 186 1.62 -4.70 3.97
CA TYR A 186 2.77 -3.81 4.14
C TYR A 186 2.34 -2.42 4.61
N GLY A 187 1.25 -1.88 4.05
CA GLY A 187 0.66 -0.64 4.49
C GLY A 187 0.22 -0.69 5.96
N ALA A 188 -0.51 -1.75 6.35
CA ALA A 188 -0.95 -1.94 7.73
C ALA A 188 0.24 -2.06 8.70
N TYR A 189 1.25 -2.83 8.34
CA TYR A 189 2.47 -2.97 9.14
C TYR A 189 3.18 -1.62 9.33
N PHE A 190 3.27 -0.79 8.30
CA PHE A 190 3.84 0.55 8.41
C PHE A 190 3.03 1.43 9.33
N LEU A 191 1.70 1.44 9.22
CA LEU A 191 0.83 2.25 10.08
C LEU A 191 0.96 1.88 11.55
N ASP A 192 1.07 0.60 11.89
CA ASP A 192 1.32 0.17 13.27
C ASP A 192 2.70 0.60 13.77
N LYS A 193 3.74 0.58 12.91
CA LYS A 193 5.05 1.12 13.26
C LYS A 193 5.00 2.61 13.51
N LEU A 194 4.35 3.37 12.63
CA LEU A 194 4.18 4.81 12.77
C LEU A 194 3.41 5.16 14.04
N ALA A 195 2.35 4.42 14.37
CA ALA A 195 1.59 4.62 15.59
C ALA A 195 2.44 4.38 16.85
N LEU A 196 3.29 3.34 16.85
CA LEU A 196 4.21 3.06 17.97
C LEU A 196 5.26 4.16 18.13
N ASP A 197 5.82 4.67 17.03
CA ASP A 197 6.80 5.77 17.07
C ASP A 197 6.17 7.06 17.60
N LEU A 198 4.94 7.36 17.21
CA LEU A 198 4.18 8.50 17.74
C LEU A 198 3.86 8.36 19.23
N LEU A 199 3.51 7.16 19.69
CA LEU A 199 3.27 6.88 21.09
C LEU A 199 4.58 6.92 21.92
N GLY A 200 5.68 6.42 21.36
CA GLY A 200 7.01 6.43 22.03
C GLY A 200 7.64 7.82 22.10
N SER A 201 7.28 8.73 21.20
CA SER A 201 7.77 10.12 21.23
C SER A 201 7.00 11.02 22.21
N SER A 202 5.90 10.53 22.79
CA SER A 202 5.16 11.23 23.84
C SER A 202 5.72 10.89 25.23
N ASP A 203 6.98 11.19 25.50
CA ASP A 203 7.66 10.99 26.79
C ASP A 203 7.08 11.80 27.98
N ASP A 204 5.89 12.37 27.84
CA ASP A 204 5.19 13.15 28.88
C ASP A 204 3.87 12.50 29.41
N TYR A 205 3.56 11.26 29.01
CA TYR A 205 2.42 10.54 29.61
C TYR A 205 2.90 9.53 30.65
N ASP A 206 2.82 9.97 31.93
CA ASP A 206 3.00 9.14 33.12
C ASP A 206 1.88 8.06 33.18
N TYR A 207 2.22 6.84 32.76
CA TYR A 207 1.33 5.67 32.78
C TYR A 207 1.01 5.15 34.19
N THR A 208 1.50 5.81 35.26
CA THR A 208 1.25 5.38 36.64
C THR A 208 -0.14 5.70 37.15
N THR A 209 -0.96 6.47 36.42
CA THR A 209 -2.31 6.88 36.84
C THR A 209 -3.46 6.01 36.30
N LEU A 210 -3.19 4.95 35.51
CA LEU A 210 -4.25 4.10 34.95
C LEU A 210 -4.41 2.74 35.65
N ILE A 211 -3.74 2.51 36.80
CA ILE A 211 -3.96 1.31 37.62
C ILE A 211 -4.32 1.78 39.05
N ASN A 212 -5.58 2.16 39.23
CA ASN A 212 -6.26 2.17 40.50
C ASN A 212 -7.75 1.88 40.27
#